data_b6e2610ecfc2be86b3a4a8ee53481ffb
#
_entry.id   b6e2610ecfc2be86b3a4a8ee53481ffb
#
_cell.length_a   1.000
_cell.length_b   1.000
_cell.length_c   1.000
_cell.angle_alpha   90.00
_cell.angle_beta   90.00
_cell.angle_gamma   90.00
#
_symmetry.space_group_name_H-M   'P 1'
#
loop_
_entity.id
_entity.type
_entity.pdbx_description
1 polymer ?
#
loop_
_entity_poly.entity_id
_entity_poly.type
_entity_poly.pdbx_seq_one_letter_code
_entity_poly.pdbx_strand_id
1 'polypeptide(L)'
;DTSSIINLALNLKTGYMYVADASIEKRKPDIIIEDIFEMSRRLKRDYGTGFYRFGVETVQFQYYFKEVMAARSAETGEYLPIDEITNTVNKILRIESLQPVIKNKYLKFNREHKTLLRQLEEFPFGRNDDGPDGLEMAVRLAQAVKPAVGNGKYISLFKRKLKFGKGTY
;
A
#
# COMPACT_ATOMS: atom_id res chain seq x y z
N ASP A 1 16.75 5.59 -8.81
CA ASP A 1 15.53 4.84 -9.13
C ASP A 1 14.36 5.46 -8.41
N THR A 2 13.14 5.26 -8.94
CA THR A 2 11.90 5.71 -8.32
C THR A 2 11.46 4.66 -7.31
N SER A 3 10.94 5.08 -6.16
CA SER A 3 10.30 4.22 -5.16
C SER A 3 8.82 4.54 -5.08
N SER A 4 8.00 3.53 -4.83
CA SER A 4 6.57 3.70 -4.58
C SER A 4 6.19 3.20 -3.20
N ILE A 5 5.43 4.00 -2.46
CA ILE A 5 4.80 3.64 -1.19
C ILE A 5 3.30 3.77 -1.40
N ILE A 6 2.61 2.63 -1.42
CA ILE A 6 1.16 2.57 -1.64
C ILE A 6 0.46 2.12 -0.37
N ASN A 7 -0.45 2.94 0.12
CA ASN A 7 -1.28 2.60 1.29
C ASN A 7 -2.71 2.29 0.86
N LEU A 8 -3.17 1.08 1.18
CA LEU A 8 -4.54 0.62 0.94
C LEU A 8 -5.32 0.49 2.24
N ALA A 9 -6.55 0.97 2.23
CA ALA A 9 -7.54 0.66 3.23
C ALA A 9 -8.48 -0.42 2.70
N LEU A 10 -8.62 -1.54 3.44
CA LEU A 10 -9.52 -2.64 3.11
C LEU A 10 -10.76 -2.62 4.01
N ASN A 11 -11.94 -2.64 3.41
CA ASN A 11 -13.17 -2.89 4.14
C ASN A 11 -13.42 -4.41 4.22
N LEU A 12 -13.19 -4.99 5.39
CA LEU A 12 -13.31 -6.45 5.58
C LEU A 12 -14.73 -6.99 5.40
N LYS A 13 -15.76 -6.14 5.49
CA LYS A 13 -17.16 -6.57 5.30
C LYS A 13 -17.54 -6.64 3.83
N THR A 14 -17.07 -5.69 3.04
CA THR A 14 -17.50 -5.53 1.64
C THR A 14 -16.44 -5.98 0.64
N GLY A 15 -15.19 -6.15 1.08
CA GLY A 15 -14.05 -6.42 0.19
C GLY A 15 -13.60 -5.20 -0.63
N TYR A 16 -14.22 -4.03 -0.47
CA TYR A 16 -13.76 -2.83 -1.15
C TYR A 16 -12.42 -2.36 -0.61
N MET A 17 -11.54 -1.99 -1.53
CA MET A 17 -10.22 -1.42 -1.27
C MET A 17 -10.18 0.03 -1.70
N TYR A 18 -9.47 0.86 -0.93
CA TYR A 18 -9.32 2.29 -1.19
C TYR A 18 -7.83 2.63 -1.17
N VAL A 19 -7.34 3.27 -2.22
CA VAL A 19 -6.00 3.85 -2.21
C VAL A 19 -6.03 5.07 -1.31
N ALA A 20 -5.56 4.92 -0.09
CA ALA A 20 -5.55 5.98 0.92
C ALA A 20 -4.39 6.94 0.71
N ASP A 21 -3.24 6.43 0.25
CA ASP A 21 -2.07 7.24 -0.09
C ASP A 21 -1.24 6.55 -1.19
N ALA A 22 -0.58 7.35 -2.04
CA ALA A 22 0.27 6.87 -3.11
C ALA A 22 1.43 7.85 -3.32
N SER A 23 2.58 7.58 -2.73
CA SER A 23 3.79 8.38 -2.85
C SER A 23 4.76 7.69 -3.80
N ILE A 24 4.99 8.28 -4.97
CA ILE A 24 5.83 7.75 -6.04
C ILE A 24 6.89 8.80 -6.39
N GLU A 25 8.10 8.60 -5.88
CA GLU A 25 9.16 9.61 -5.94
C GLU A 25 10.54 8.97 -6.01
N LYS A 26 11.53 9.75 -6.45
CA LYS A 26 12.94 9.37 -6.34
C LYS A 26 13.42 9.63 -4.92
N ARG A 27 13.79 8.56 -4.21
CA ARG A 27 14.26 8.62 -2.83
C ARG A 27 15.53 7.81 -2.65
N LYS A 28 16.33 8.23 -1.68
CA LYS A 28 17.40 7.39 -1.13
C LYS A 28 16.78 6.37 -0.14
N PRO A 29 17.43 5.22 0.10
CA PRO A 29 16.91 4.18 0.99
C PRO A 29 16.58 4.64 2.41
N ASP A 30 17.42 5.51 2.99
CA ASP A 30 17.21 6.09 4.32
C ASP A 30 15.94 6.95 4.38
N ILE A 31 15.68 7.73 3.33
CA ILE A 31 14.46 8.55 3.22
C ILE A 31 13.23 7.68 3.07
N ILE A 32 13.29 6.57 2.33
CA ILE A 32 12.17 5.63 2.21
C ILE A 32 11.77 5.10 3.60
N ILE A 33 12.75 4.75 4.42
CA ILE A 33 12.52 4.24 5.77
C ILE A 33 11.84 5.30 6.65
N GLU A 34 12.34 6.54 6.64
CA GLU A 34 11.73 7.64 7.40
C GLU A 34 10.29 7.91 6.95
N ASP A 35 10.02 7.93 5.65
CA ASP A 35 8.67 8.13 5.11
C ASP A 35 7.70 7.03 5.54
N ILE A 36 8.16 5.78 5.64
CA ILE A 36 7.35 4.64 6.11
C ILE A 36 6.98 4.82 7.59
N PHE A 37 7.94 5.16 8.44
CA PHE A 37 7.68 5.42 9.86
C PHE A 37 6.77 6.64 10.04
N GLU A 38 6.99 7.72 9.29
CA GLU A 38 6.14 8.91 9.33
C GLU A 38 4.70 8.58 8.91
N MET A 39 4.52 7.79 7.85
CA MET A 39 3.20 7.32 7.42
C MET A 39 2.53 6.47 8.51
N SER A 40 3.26 5.58 9.17
CA SER A 40 2.74 4.78 10.30
C SER A 40 2.30 5.67 11.46
N ARG A 41 3.11 6.68 11.83
CA ARG A 41 2.76 7.64 12.88
C ARG A 41 1.52 8.46 12.51
N ARG A 42 1.43 8.91 11.26
CA ARG A 42 0.25 9.63 10.74
C ARG A 42 -1.01 8.77 10.82
N LEU A 43 -0.96 7.51 10.43
CA LEU A 43 -2.09 6.59 10.54
C LEU A 43 -2.53 6.40 12.00
N LYS A 44 -1.58 6.20 12.93
CA LYS A 44 -1.89 6.09 14.36
C LYS A 44 -2.56 7.35 14.91
N ARG A 45 -2.05 8.53 14.55
CA ARG A 45 -2.61 9.82 14.96
C ARG A 45 -4.02 10.03 14.40
N ASP A 46 -4.23 9.76 13.13
CA ASP A 46 -5.46 10.10 12.43
C ASP A 46 -6.56 9.05 12.58
N TYR A 47 -6.19 7.77 12.73
CA TYR A 47 -7.11 6.63 12.76
C TYR A 47 -6.99 5.75 14.00
N GLY A 48 -6.04 6.01 14.89
CA GLY A 48 -5.82 5.24 16.12
C GLY A 48 -5.08 3.90 15.91
N THR A 49 -4.66 3.59 14.68
CA THR A 49 -3.92 2.35 14.36
C THR A 49 -2.89 2.61 13.26
N GLY A 50 -1.76 1.91 13.32
CA GLY A 50 -0.76 1.89 12.24
C GLY A 50 -1.12 0.90 11.13
N PHE A 51 -0.12 0.45 10.39
CA PHE A 51 -0.31 -0.58 9.36
C PHE A 51 -0.76 -1.90 9.99
N TYR A 52 -1.72 -2.55 9.33
CA TYR A 52 -2.08 -3.93 9.65
C TYR A 52 -1.05 -4.92 9.07
N ARG A 53 -0.59 -4.67 7.86
CA ARG A 53 0.51 -5.36 7.17
C ARG A 53 1.30 -4.34 6.37
N PHE A 54 2.59 -4.61 6.22
CA PHE A 54 3.48 -3.79 5.41
C PHE A 54 4.35 -4.70 4.53
N GLY A 55 4.12 -4.67 3.21
CA GLY A 55 4.85 -5.49 2.25
C GLY A 55 6.10 -4.78 1.74
N VAL A 56 7.20 -5.50 1.67
CA VAL A 56 8.46 -5.03 1.08
C VAL A 56 8.94 -6.05 0.06
N GLU A 57 9.22 -5.59 -1.16
CA GLU A 57 9.81 -6.45 -2.18
C GLU A 57 11.25 -6.82 -1.83
N THR A 58 11.57 -8.12 -1.93
CA THR A 58 12.79 -8.68 -1.36
C THR A 58 14.06 -8.52 -2.21
N VAL A 59 13.95 -8.14 -3.48
CA VAL A 59 15.07 -8.33 -4.45
C VAL A 59 16.18 -7.28 -4.35
N GLN A 60 15.92 -6.06 -3.91
CA GLN A 60 16.92 -4.97 -3.97
C GLN A 60 17.44 -4.43 -2.63
N PHE A 61 16.76 -4.72 -1.50
CA PHE A 61 17.05 -4.05 -0.23
C PHE A 61 17.17 -4.97 0.99
N GLN A 62 17.22 -6.29 0.82
CA GLN A 62 16.94 -7.24 1.89
C GLN A 62 17.76 -7.04 3.17
N TYR A 63 19.07 -6.97 3.06
CA TYR A 63 19.92 -6.95 4.27
C TYR A 63 19.94 -5.57 4.92
N TYR A 64 20.32 -4.56 4.14
CA TYR A 64 20.44 -3.18 4.63
C TYR A 64 19.12 -2.63 5.15
N PHE A 65 18.04 -2.85 4.39
CA PHE A 65 16.70 -2.37 4.77
C PHE A 65 16.23 -3.01 6.08
N LYS A 66 16.40 -4.32 6.25
CA LYS A 66 16.05 -5.02 7.50
C LYS A 66 16.83 -4.52 8.70
N GLU A 67 18.14 -4.35 8.55
CA GLU A 67 18.99 -3.87 9.64
C GLU A 67 18.63 -2.44 10.07
N VAL A 68 18.45 -1.54 9.10
CA VAL A 68 18.10 -0.15 9.40
C VAL A 68 16.69 -0.06 10.00
N MET A 69 15.72 -0.84 9.48
CA MET A 69 14.37 -0.90 10.05
C MET A 69 14.38 -1.44 11.48
N ALA A 70 15.16 -2.49 11.76
CA ALA A 70 15.29 -3.06 13.10
C ALA A 70 15.95 -2.06 14.06
N ALA A 71 17.03 -1.40 13.65
CA ALA A 71 17.68 -0.37 14.44
C ALA A 71 16.72 0.80 14.73
N ARG A 72 15.98 1.26 13.74
CA ARG A 72 15.01 2.33 13.91
C ARG A 72 13.86 1.95 14.83
N SER A 73 13.37 0.71 14.71
CA SER A 73 12.35 0.18 15.62
C SER A 73 12.85 0.12 17.06
N ALA A 74 14.08 -0.29 17.27
CA ALA A 74 14.70 -0.32 18.61
C ALA A 74 14.87 1.07 19.22
N GLU A 75 15.27 2.07 18.41
CA GLU A 75 15.44 3.46 18.84
C GLU A 75 14.09 4.13 19.21
N THR A 76 13.05 3.89 18.41
CA THR A 76 11.77 4.60 18.53
C THR A 76 10.72 3.83 19.32
N GLY A 77 10.92 2.52 19.56
CA GLY A 77 9.90 1.62 20.09
C GLY A 77 8.73 1.35 19.12
N GLU A 78 8.85 1.76 17.87
CA GLU A 78 7.83 1.54 16.84
C GLU A 78 8.18 0.31 15.99
N TYR A 79 7.32 -0.71 16.01
CA TYR A 79 7.48 -1.93 15.24
C TYR A 79 6.45 -1.98 14.12
N LEU A 80 6.90 -2.27 12.89
CA LEU A 80 6.05 -2.43 11.72
C LEU A 80 5.82 -3.92 11.43
N PRO A 81 4.59 -4.31 11.04
CA PRO A 81 4.25 -5.70 10.68
C PRO A 81 4.73 -6.02 9.27
N ILE A 82 6.03 -6.22 9.09
CA ILE A 82 6.68 -6.38 7.78
C ILE A 82 6.44 -7.76 7.21
N ASP A 83 5.93 -7.82 5.97
CA ASP A 83 5.84 -9.00 5.13
C ASP A 83 6.82 -8.90 3.97
N GLU A 84 7.65 -9.91 3.80
CA GLU A 84 8.51 -9.99 2.61
C GLU A 84 7.71 -10.49 1.41
N ILE A 85 7.79 -9.73 0.31
CA ILE A 85 7.12 -10.08 -0.93
C ILE A 85 8.15 -10.57 -1.94
N THR A 86 8.04 -11.83 -2.34
CA THR A 86 8.82 -12.40 -3.43
C THR A 86 7.97 -12.46 -4.69
N ASN A 87 8.46 -11.88 -5.77
CA ASN A 87 7.79 -11.88 -7.05
C ASN A 87 8.41 -12.94 -7.97
N THR A 88 7.66 -14.02 -8.24
CA THR A 88 8.05 -15.11 -9.14
C THR A 88 7.36 -15.04 -10.50
N VAL A 89 6.27 -14.28 -10.59
CA VAL A 89 5.47 -14.08 -11.80
C VAL A 89 5.96 -12.84 -12.54
N ASN A 90 5.88 -12.86 -13.86
CA ASN A 90 6.21 -11.73 -14.71
C ASN A 90 5.47 -10.46 -14.26
N LYS A 91 6.19 -9.33 -14.20
CA LYS A 91 5.70 -8.04 -13.72
C LYS A 91 4.46 -7.57 -14.48
N ILE A 92 4.46 -7.66 -15.82
CA ILE A 92 3.33 -7.23 -16.65
C ILE A 92 2.08 -8.01 -16.28
N LEU A 93 2.17 -9.35 -16.21
CA LEU A 93 1.03 -10.20 -15.86
C LEU A 93 0.50 -9.90 -14.45
N ARG A 94 1.38 -9.60 -13.50
CA ARG A 94 0.98 -9.21 -12.14
C ARG A 94 0.18 -7.91 -12.16
N ILE A 95 0.68 -6.87 -12.84
CA ILE A 95 0.00 -5.58 -12.93
C ILE A 95 -1.33 -5.71 -13.70
N GLU A 96 -1.37 -6.47 -14.77
CA GLU A 96 -2.61 -6.75 -15.52
C GLU A 96 -3.68 -7.43 -14.65
N SER A 97 -3.29 -8.19 -13.63
CA SER A 97 -4.25 -8.79 -12.69
C SER A 97 -5.08 -7.78 -11.89
N LEU A 98 -4.68 -6.51 -11.88
CA LEU A 98 -5.48 -5.43 -11.30
C LEU A 98 -6.73 -5.08 -12.12
N GLN A 99 -6.75 -5.39 -13.43
CA GLN A 99 -7.84 -5.00 -14.32
C GLN A 99 -9.24 -5.44 -13.83
N PRO A 100 -9.48 -6.70 -13.44
CA PRO A 100 -10.79 -7.11 -12.95
C PRO A 100 -11.22 -6.36 -11.70
N VAL A 101 -10.29 -6.10 -10.78
CA VAL A 101 -10.55 -5.42 -9.50
C VAL A 101 -10.92 -3.95 -9.74
N ILE A 102 -10.24 -3.30 -10.69
CA ILE A 102 -10.53 -1.92 -11.11
C ILE A 102 -11.83 -1.86 -11.88
N LYS A 103 -12.01 -2.71 -12.89
CA LYS A 103 -13.20 -2.75 -13.76
C LYS A 103 -14.49 -2.98 -12.96
N ASN A 104 -14.43 -3.88 -11.98
CA ASN A 104 -15.56 -4.19 -11.11
C ASN A 104 -15.72 -3.20 -9.95
N LYS A 105 -14.91 -2.13 -9.91
CA LYS A 105 -14.95 -1.04 -8.92
C LYS A 105 -14.71 -1.50 -7.48
N TYR A 106 -14.05 -2.63 -7.26
CA TYR A 106 -13.60 -3.06 -5.94
C TYR A 106 -12.40 -2.27 -5.44
N LEU A 107 -11.61 -1.69 -6.34
CA LEU A 107 -10.50 -0.80 -6.03
C LEU A 107 -10.89 0.65 -6.34
N LYS A 108 -10.84 1.51 -5.34
CA LYS A 108 -11.22 2.91 -5.40
C LYS A 108 -9.98 3.80 -5.32
N PHE A 109 -9.94 4.84 -6.15
CA PHE A 109 -8.84 5.79 -6.24
C PHE A 109 -9.25 7.17 -5.73
N ASN A 110 -8.26 7.93 -5.25
CA ASN A 110 -8.40 9.37 -5.05
C ASN A 110 -7.79 10.08 -6.28
N ARG A 111 -8.50 11.09 -6.80
CA ARG A 111 -8.05 11.92 -7.93
C ARG A 111 -6.75 12.69 -7.67
N GLU A 112 -6.40 12.90 -6.41
CA GLU A 112 -5.15 13.55 -6.01
C GLU A 112 -3.91 12.69 -6.32
N HIS A 113 -4.07 11.38 -6.46
CA HIS A 113 -2.97 10.46 -6.78
C HIS A 113 -2.61 10.47 -8.26
N LYS A 114 -2.35 11.67 -8.82
CA LYS A 114 -2.18 11.92 -10.26
C LYS A 114 -1.07 11.07 -10.89
N THR A 115 0.05 10.91 -10.18
CA THR A 115 1.18 10.10 -10.70
C THR A 115 0.80 8.63 -10.83
N LEU A 116 0.13 8.05 -9.84
CA LEU A 116 -0.35 6.67 -9.90
C LEU A 116 -1.37 6.48 -11.03
N LEU A 117 -2.36 7.35 -11.12
CA LEU A 117 -3.40 7.28 -12.15
C LEU A 117 -2.81 7.36 -13.55
N ARG A 118 -1.89 8.30 -13.79
CA ARG A 118 -1.20 8.43 -15.07
C ARG A 118 -0.40 7.16 -15.41
N GLN A 119 0.36 6.60 -14.46
CA GLN A 119 1.14 5.38 -14.72
C GLN A 119 0.24 4.18 -15.02
N LEU A 120 -0.95 4.08 -14.38
CA LEU A 120 -1.93 3.05 -14.69
C LEU A 120 -2.55 3.22 -16.10
N GLU A 121 -2.84 4.45 -16.51
CA GLU A 121 -3.36 4.75 -17.85
C GLU A 121 -2.34 4.48 -18.95
N GLU A 122 -1.07 4.77 -18.70
CA GLU A 122 0.03 4.56 -19.66
C GLU A 122 0.51 3.09 -19.72
N PHE A 123 0.20 2.28 -18.73
CA PHE A 123 0.64 0.89 -18.66
C PHE A 123 0.02 0.03 -19.76
N PRO A 124 0.76 -0.89 -20.44
CA PRO A 124 2.16 -1.29 -20.18
C PRO A 124 3.22 -0.48 -20.97
N PHE A 125 2.83 0.53 -21.72
CA PHE A 125 3.70 1.28 -22.65
C PHE A 125 4.35 2.51 -22.02
N GLY A 126 3.95 2.87 -20.81
CA GLY A 126 4.51 3.98 -20.06
C GLY A 126 5.98 3.78 -19.67
N ARG A 127 6.71 4.89 -19.49
CA ARG A 127 8.13 4.85 -19.09
C ARG A 127 8.34 4.31 -17.68
N ASN A 128 7.39 4.55 -16.79
CA ASN A 128 7.48 4.21 -15.37
C ASN A 128 6.25 3.40 -14.96
N ASP A 129 6.47 2.34 -14.21
CA ASP A 129 5.44 1.43 -13.74
C ASP A 129 5.58 1.10 -12.24
N ASP A 130 6.39 1.88 -11.52
CA ASP A 130 6.64 1.69 -10.07
C ASP A 130 5.34 1.80 -9.24
N GLY A 131 4.45 2.73 -9.62
CA GLY A 131 3.14 2.89 -8.99
C GLY A 131 2.23 1.69 -9.19
N PRO A 132 1.96 1.28 -10.44
CA PRO A 132 1.20 0.06 -10.75
C PRO A 132 1.75 -1.20 -10.08
N ASP A 133 3.07 -1.37 -10.04
CA ASP A 133 3.72 -2.52 -9.41
C ASP A 133 3.53 -2.52 -7.88
N GLY A 134 3.78 -1.38 -7.24
CA GLY A 134 3.51 -1.21 -5.81
C GLY A 134 2.03 -1.38 -5.46
N LEU A 135 1.12 -0.92 -6.33
CA LEU A 135 -0.32 -1.11 -6.16
C LEU A 135 -0.72 -2.59 -6.23
N GLU A 136 -0.17 -3.34 -7.18
CA GLU A 136 -0.42 -4.78 -7.28
C GLU A 136 -0.01 -5.50 -6.00
N MET A 137 1.19 -5.24 -5.50
CA MET A 137 1.67 -5.83 -4.25
C MET A 137 0.76 -5.48 -3.07
N ALA A 138 0.32 -4.24 -2.96
CA ALA A 138 -0.60 -3.80 -1.91
C ALA A 138 -1.98 -4.47 -2.01
N VAL A 139 -2.54 -4.60 -3.21
CA VAL A 139 -3.81 -5.31 -3.46
C VAL A 139 -3.69 -6.78 -3.11
N ARG A 140 -2.60 -7.44 -3.49
CA ARG A 140 -2.33 -8.85 -3.17
C ARG A 140 -2.23 -9.08 -1.66
N LEU A 141 -1.56 -8.20 -0.93
CA LEU A 141 -1.53 -8.24 0.54
C LEU A 141 -2.92 -8.07 1.14
N ALA A 142 -3.70 -7.11 0.64
CA ALA A 142 -5.05 -6.86 1.13
C ALA A 142 -5.98 -8.06 0.88
N GLN A 143 -5.91 -8.68 -0.29
CA GLN A 143 -6.70 -9.87 -0.64
C GLN A 143 -6.32 -11.12 0.18
N ALA A 144 -5.09 -11.19 0.67
CA ALA A 144 -4.64 -12.27 1.55
C ALA A 144 -5.15 -12.15 2.99
N VAL A 145 -5.73 -11.00 3.37
CA VAL A 145 -6.33 -10.80 4.69
C VAL A 145 -7.66 -11.56 4.76
N LYS A 146 -7.71 -12.61 5.59
CA LYS A 146 -8.96 -13.32 5.88
C LYS A 146 -9.69 -12.58 7.00
N PRO A 147 -11.03 -12.35 6.87
CA PRO A 147 -11.83 -11.87 7.98
C PRO A 147 -11.65 -12.82 9.17
N ALA A 148 -11.31 -12.30 10.34
CA ALA A 148 -11.30 -13.12 11.55
C ALA A 148 -12.72 -13.66 11.77
N VAL A 149 -12.88 -14.95 11.75
CA VAL A 149 -14.12 -15.63 12.14
C VAL A 149 -14.23 -15.51 13.65
N GLY A 150 -14.87 -14.45 14.13
CA GLY A 150 -15.06 -14.21 15.57
C GLY A 150 -15.42 -12.75 15.86
N ASN A 151 -16.66 -12.56 16.29
CA ASN A 151 -17.21 -11.36 16.94
C ASN A 151 -16.78 -9.98 16.44
N GLY A 152 -17.61 -9.45 15.60
CA GLY A 152 -17.74 -8.16 14.93
C GLY A 152 -17.24 -6.85 15.55
N LYS A 153 -16.09 -6.79 16.20
CA LYS A 153 -15.57 -5.55 16.82
C LYS A 153 -14.50 -4.79 16.04
N TYR A 154 -14.06 -5.26 14.89
CA TYR A 154 -12.82 -4.71 14.26
C TYR A 154 -13.00 -3.57 13.25
N ILE A 155 -14.21 -3.00 13.04
CA ILE A 155 -14.43 -2.25 11.80
C ILE A 155 -15.07 -0.87 11.96
N SER A 156 -15.29 -0.37 13.16
CA SER A 156 -15.95 0.93 13.26
C SER A 156 -15.04 2.15 13.02
N LEU A 157 -13.72 1.97 12.97
CA LEU A 157 -12.75 3.07 12.91
C LEU A 157 -12.59 3.69 11.51
N PHE A 158 -12.75 2.90 10.44
CA PHE A 158 -12.59 3.43 9.08
C PHE A 158 -13.79 4.21 8.54
N LYS A 159 -14.99 4.03 9.08
CA LYS A 159 -16.21 4.69 8.57
C LYS A 159 -16.33 6.18 8.83
N ARG A 160 -15.58 6.74 9.78
CA ARG A 160 -15.85 8.11 10.25
C ARG A 160 -15.04 9.23 9.61
N LYS A 161 -13.91 8.95 8.97
CA LYS A 161 -13.00 10.01 8.48
C LYS A 161 -12.68 10.02 6.99
N LEU A 162 -12.89 8.95 6.27
CA LEU A 162 -12.69 8.94 4.82
C LEU A 162 -13.93 9.53 4.12
N LYS A 163 -14.05 10.84 4.10
CA LYS A 163 -14.93 11.54 3.15
C LYS A 163 -14.28 11.49 1.77
N PHE A 164 -14.44 10.37 1.08
CA PHE A 164 -14.19 10.35 -0.36
C PHE A 164 -15.26 11.24 -0.99
N GLY A 165 -14.83 12.33 -1.65
CA GLY A 165 -15.73 13.22 -2.35
C GLY A 165 -16.63 12.42 -3.31
N LYS A 166 -17.89 12.85 -3.45
CA LYS A 166 -18.83 12.31 -4.42
C LYS A 166 -18.22 12.45 -5.82
N GLY A 167 -17.67 11.39 -6.36
CA GLY A 167 -17.02 11.37 -7.66
C GLY A 167 -16.10 10.18 -7.80
N THR A 168 -16.66 8.99 -7.64
CA THR A 168 -15.99 7.74 -8.00
C THR A 168 -16.26 7.45 -9.47
N TYR A 169 -15.19 7.30 -10.25
CA TYR A 169 -15.23 6.67 -11.57
C TYR A 169 -15.32 5.16 -11.43
#